data_26e74ac09dd7fc628052b1a1df2f3084
#
_entry.id   26e74ac09dd7fc628052b1a1df2f3084
#
_cell.length_a   1.000
_cell.length_b   1.000
_cell.length_c   1.000
_cell.angle_alpha   90.00
_cell.angle_beta   90.00
_cell.angle_gamma   90.00
#
_symmetry.space_group_name_H-M   'P 1'
#
loop_
_entity.id
_entity.type
_entity.pdbx_description
1 polymer ?
#
loop_
_entity_poly.entity_id
_entity_poly.type
_entity_poly.pdbx_seq_one_letter_code
_entity_poly.pdbx_strand_id
1 'polypeptide(L)'
;YPTSYIPTYGVSQTRALDICNSSENSVLFNKTEGVLFLESSALAEGDDKRISLSDGTMSNYVSIGYSRFSGNIVAEMVSGGVSQQPNWGATGVTQTDNNKFALSWGSGTMKFYVNGVQTLTESVTSPVGLDILRFSAGDSSLRFNGETKQVIVFPTALTDSECIALTTI
;
A
#
# COMPACT_ATOMS: atom_id res chain seq x y z
N TYR A 1 19.05 7.05 4.11
CA TYR A 1 18.53 8.34 3.67
C TYR A 1 18.46 9.28 4.86
N PRO A 2 19.12 10.48 4.82
CA PRO A 2 19.01 11.41 5.92
C PRO A 2 17.56 11.89 6.01
N THR A 3 16.91 11.56 7.11
CA THR A 3 15.61 12.14 7.47
C THR A 3 15.76 13.60 7.85
N SER A 4 14.66 14.36 7.82
CA SER A 4 14.68 15.75 8.30
C SER A 4 15.28 15.83 9.70
N TYR A 5 16.16 16.80 9.93
CA TYR A 5 16.77 17.02 11.24
C TYR A 5 15.70 17.30 12.30
N ILE A 6 15.73 16.55 13.39
CA ILE A 6 14.89 16.79 14.57
C ILE A 6 15.82 17.19 15.70
N PRO A 7 15.76 18.45 16.18
CA PRO A 7 16.58 18.87 17.31
C PRO A 7 16.12 18.18 18.58
N THR A 8 16.99 17.41 19.21
CA THR A 8 16.64 16.62 20.40
C THR A 8 16.87 17.37 21.71
N TYR A 9 17.68 18.42 21.71
CA TYR A 9 18.01 19.23 22.90
C TYR A 9 18.34 18.39 24.15
N GLY A 10 18.98 17.23 23.95
CA GLY A 10 19.36 16.31 25.02
C GLY A 10 18.27 15.36 25.54
N VAL A 11 17.09 15.36 24.93
CA VAL A 11 15.99 14.41 25.23
C VAL A 11 15.61 13.64 23.98
N SER A 12 15.14 12.40 24.16
CA SER A 12 14.65 11.60 23.05
C SER A 12 13.43 12.27 22.40
N GLN A 13 13.44 12.39 21.08
CA GLN A 13 12.34 12.90 20.30
C GLN A 13 11.79 11.81 19.38
N THR A 14 10.48 11.71 19.27
CA THR A 14 9.81 10.79 18.35
C THR A 14 9.36 11.57 17.13
N ARG A 15 9.73 11.11 15.94
CA ARG A 15 9.21 11.67 14.70
C ARG A 15 7.72 11.37 14.58
N ALA A 16 6.94 12.39 14.24
CA ALA A 16 5.55 12.19 13.85
C ALA A 16 5.45 11.31 12.60
N LEU A 17 4.36 10.57 12.50
CA LEU A 17 4.03 9.79 11.30
C LEU A 17 3.90 10.72 10.09
N ASP A 18 4.47 10.33 8.96
CA ASP A 18 4.23 11.02 7.71
C ASP A 18 2.78 10.74 7.27
N ILE A 19 1.97 11.78 7.26
CA ILE A 19 0.56 11.73 6.85
C ILE A 19 0.41 12.71 5.69
N CYS A 20 -0.01 12.21 4.54
CA CYS A 20 -0.43 13.03 3.42
C CYS A 20 -1.89 13.46 3.67
N ASN A 21 -2.08 14.50 4.47
CA ASN A 21 -3.38 15.13 4.69
C ASN A 21 -3.72 16.05 3.52
N SER A 22 -5.00 16.19 3.23
CA SER A 22 -5.51 17.04 2.14
C SER A 22 -5.27 16.50 0.73
N SER A 23 -5.05 15.20 0.60
CA SER A 23 -5.30 14.51 -0.66
C SER A 23 -6.82 14.38 -0.96
N GLU A 24 -7.66 15.03 -0.17
CA GLU A 24 -9.14 15.08 -0.27
C GLU A 24 -9.68 15.60 -1.60
N ASN A 25 -8.86 15.64 -2.61
CA ASN A 25 -9.32 15.94 -3.94
C ASN A 25 -10.01 14.70 -4.49
N SER A 26 -11.35 14.67 -4.42
CA SER A 26 -12.20 13.64 -5.01
C SER A 26 -11.95 13.44 -6.52
N VAL A 27 -11.19 14.32 -7.15
CA VAL A 27 -10.70 14.20 -8.52
C VAL A 27 -9.48 13.29 -8.62
N LEU A 28 -8.68 13.16 -7.55
CA LEU A 28 -7.47 12.34 -7.54
C LEU A 28 -7.74 10.87 -7.14
N PHE A 29 -8.81 10.63 -6.39
CA PHE A 29 -9.16 9.29 -5.92
C PHE A 29 -10.55 8.91 -6.41
N ASN A 30 -10.62 7.97 -7.33
CA ASN A 30 -11.90 7.36 -7.68
C ASN A 30 -12.30 6.39 -6.57
N LYS A 31 -13.56 6.50 -6.11
CA LYS A 31 -14.08 5.71 -5.00
C LYS A 31 -14.41 4.27 -5.37
N THR A 32 -14.47 3.94 -6.65
CA THR A 32 -14.94 2.63 -7.14
C THR A 32 -13.88 1.82 -7.86
N GLU A 33 -12.82 2.47 -8.33
CA GLU A 33 -11.72 1.83 -9.03
C GLU A 33 -10.41 2.60 -8.87
N GLY A 34 -9.29 1.96 -9.15
CA GLY A 34 -7.97 2.60 -9.16
C GLY A 34 -6.83 1.61 -9.13
N VAL A 35 -5.62 2.17 -9.05
CA VAL A 35 -4.40 1.41 -8.79
C VAL A 35 -3.58 2.14 -7.73
N LEU A 36 -3.17 1.42 -6.70
CA LEU A 36 -2.14 1.85 -5.76
C LEU A 36 -0.82 1.17 -6.16
N PHE A 37 0.15 1.97 -6.58
CA PHE A 37 1.49 1.51 -6.94
C PHE A 37 2.50 1.93 -5.89
N LEU A 38 3.42 1.03 -5.58
CA LEU A 38 4.52 1.26 -4.65
C LEU A 38 5.81 0.68 -5.22
N GLU A 39 6.90 1.46 -5.18
CA GLU A 39 8.27 0.97 -5.34
C GLU A 39 9.03 1.23 -4.04
N SER A 40 9.49 0.17 -3.39
CA SER A 40 10.11 0.27 -2.06
C SER A 40 10.95 -0.94 -1.69
N SER A 41 11.68 -0.81 -0.58
CA SER A 41 12.33 -1.92 0.15
C SER A 41 12.05 -1.81 1.64
N ALA A 42 11.95 -2.96 2.33
CA ALA A 42 11.90 -2.99 3.79
C ALA A 42 13.29 -2.78 4.39
N LEU A 43 13.37 -2.29 5.64
CA LEU A 43 14.64 -2.21 6.36
C LEU A 43 15.11 -3.58 6.88
N ALA A 44 14.17 -4.50 7.10
CA ALA A 44 14.44 -5.85 7.56
C ALA A 44 13.34 -6.81 7.05
N GLU A 45 13.69 -8.08 6.98
CA GLU A 45 12.73 -9.15 6.72
C GLU A 45 11.77 -9.35 7.90
N GLY A 46 10.54 -9.73 7.59
CA GLY A 46 9.56 -10.17 8.60
C GLY A 46 8.98 -9.06 9.47
N ASP A 47 8.93 -7.84 8.97
CA ASP A 47 8.32 -6.70 9.67
C ASP A 47 7.06 -6.23 8.93
N ASP A 48 5.91 -6.25 9.62
CA ASP A 48 4.62 -5.88 9.02
C ASP A 48 4.54 -4.37 8.80
N LYS A 49 4.58 -3.95 7.55
CA LYS A 49 4.64 -2.56 7.11
C LYS A 49 3.66 -2.32 5.98
N ARG A 50 2.90 -1.24 6.07
CA ARG A 50 1.83 -0.92 5.13
C ARG A 50 1.94 0.49 4.57
N ILE A 51 1.51 0.64 3.32
CA ILE A 51 1.04 1.90 2.75
C ILE A 51 -0.41 1.67 2.35
N SER A 52 -1.28 2.57 2.71
CA SER A 52 -2.72 2.42 2.48
C SER A 52 -3.37 3.67 1.91
N LEU A 53 -4.43 3.44 1.16
CA LEU A 53 -5.45 4.43 0.82
C LEU A 53 -6.71 4.05 1.59
N SER A 54 -7.26 4.95 2.41
CA SER A 54 -8.33 4.63 3.36
C SER A 54 -9.32 5.77 3.54
N ASP A 55 -10.44 5.49 4.23
CA ASP A 55 -11.38 6.48 4.76
C ASP A 55 -10.96 7.05 6.13
N GLY A 56 -9.73 6.76 6.57
CA GLY A 56 -9.21 7.13 7.90
C GLY A 56 -9.47 6.08 8.97
N THR A 57 -10.12 4.97 8.65
CA THR A 57 -10.45 3.87 9.55
C THR A 57 -9.95 2.53 9.00
N MET A 58 -10.18 1.45 9.77
CA MET A 58 -9.97 0.08 9.31
C MET A 58 -11.24 -0.52 8.65
N SER A 59 -12.26 0.29 8.39
CA SER A 59 -13.50 -0.18 7.78
C SER A 59 -13.48 -0.14 6.26
N ASN A 60 -12.77 0.85 5.67
CA ASN A 60 -12.62 0.95 4.22
C ASN A 60 -11.18 1.35 3.88
N TYR A 61 -10.44 0.43 3.31
CA TYR A 61 -9.08 0.71 2.83
C TYR A 61 -8.61 -0.30 1.79
N VAL A 62 -7.62 0.11 1.02
CA VAL A 62 -6.71 -0.76 0.25
C VAL A 62 -5.31 -0.56 0.79
N SER A 63 -4.54 -1.61 0.95
CA SER A 63 -3.15 -1.52 1.41
C SER A 63 -2.25 -2.52 0.71
N ILE A 64 -1.00 -2.12 0.56
CA ILE A 64 0.10 -2.96 0.08
C ILE A 64 1.29 -2.78 1.01
N GLY A 65 2.14 -3.79 1.10
CA GLY A 65 3.35 -3.72 1.91
C GLY A 65 3.98 -5.07 2.19
N TYR A 66 4.77 -5.08 3.24
CA TYR A 66 5.53 -6.24 3.68
C TYR A 66 4.82 -6.95 4.82
N SER A 67 4.95 -8.28 4.85
CA SER A 67 4.37 -9.12 5.89
C SER A 67 5.37 -9.34 7.04
N ARG A 68 4.83 -9.62 8.24
CA ARG A 68 5.62 -10.14 9.37
C ARG A 68 6.29 -11.49 9.09
N PHE A 69 5.89 -12.17 8.03
CA PHE A 69 6.57 -13.39 7.58
C PHE A 69 7.60 -13.00 6.50
N SER A 70 8.86 -13.37 6.74
CA SER A 70 9.95 -13.16 5.77
C SER A 70 9.56 -13.70 4.39
N GLY A 71 9.92 -12.96 3.36
CA GLY A 71 9.66 -13.33 1.97
C GLY A 71 8.21 -13.14 1.51
N ASN A 72 7.31 -12.59 2.33
CA ASN A 72 5.91 -12.40 1.96
C ASN A 72 5.55 -10.93 1.76
N ILE A 73 4.84 -10.66 0.67
CA ILE A 73 4.25 -9.36 0.35
C ILE A 73 2.74 -9.44 0.60
N VAL A 74 2.17 -8.36 1.08
CA VAL A 74 0.74 -8.28 1.42
C VAL A 74 0.03 -7.30 0.52
N ALA A 75 -1.11 -7.74 -0.01
CA ALA A 75 -2.16 -6.91 -0.54
C ALA A 75 -3.44 -7.16 0.26
N GLU A 76 -4.10 -6.12 0.69
CA GLU A 76 -5.34 -6.23 1.47
C GLU A 76 -6.35 -5.18 1.04
N MET A 77 -7.61 -5.58 1.02
CA MET A 77 -8.75 -4.72 0.80
C MET A 77 -9.81 -5.00 1.84
N VAL A 78 -10.32 -3.95 2.47
CA VAL A 78 -11.45 -4.02 3.41
C VAL A 78 -12.55 -3.09 2.95
N SER A 79 -13.77 -3.59 2.94
CA SER A 79 -14.98 -2.84 2.58
C SER A 79 -16.05 -3.05 3.64
N GLY A 80 -16.52 -1.94 4.24
CA GLY A 80 -17.54 -1.98 5.30
C GLY A 80 -17.11 -2.80 6.53
N GLY A 81 -15.80 -2.84 6.85
CA GLY A 81 -15.26 -3.64 7.95
C GLY A 81 -15.05 -5.12 7.64
N VAL A 82 -15.33 -5.55 6.40
CA VAL A 82 -15.15 -6.94 5.96
C VAL A 82 -13.93 -7.04 5.07
N SER A 83 -12.96 -7.88 5.45
CA SER A 83 -11.80 -8.19 4.61
C SER A 83 -12.27 -8.90 3.35
N GLN A 84 -11.91 -8.35 2.20
CA GLN A 84 -12.25 -8.89 0.88
C GLN A 84 -11.25 -9.96 0.43
N GLN A 85 -10.05 -9.90 0.97
CA GLN A 85 -8.97 -10.85 0.67
C GLN A 85 -8.17 -11.14 1.95
N PRO A 86 -8.38 -12.32 2.56
CA PRO A 86 -7.67 -12.72 3.77
C PRO A 86 -6.28 -13.31 3.51
N ASN A 87 -5.91 -13.53 2.24
CA ASN A 87 -4.66 -14.18 1.88
C ASN A 87 -3.57 -13.20 1.44
N TRP A 88 -2.33 -13.62 1.61
CA TRP A 88 -1.14 -12.88 1.29
C TRP A 88 -0.91 -12.82 -0.23
N GLY A 89 -0.49 -11.67 -0.73
CA GLY A 89 -0.43 -11.42 -2.17
C GLY A 89 0.70 -12.13 -2.91
N ALA A 90 1.86 -12.36 -2.29
CA ALA A 90 3.00 -13.05 -2.91
C ALA A 90 3.94 -13.63 -1.86
N THR A 91 4.70 -14.66 -2.24
CA THR A 91 5.72 -15.32 -1.42
C THR A 91 7.03 -15.45 -2.19
N GLY A 92 8.14 -15.67 -1.47
CA GLY A 92 9.46 -15.87 -2.08
C GLY A 92 10.12 -14.59 -2.60
N VAL A 93 9.70 -13.44 -2.09
CA VAL A 93 10.25 -12.13 -2.43
C VAL A 93 11.20 -11.69 -1.31
N THR A 94 12.43 -11.29 -1.64
CA THR A 94 13.32 -10.65 -0.67
C THR A 94 12.77 -9.27 -0.33
N GLN A 95 12.28 -9.10 0.91
CA GLN A 95 11.61 -7.85 1.32
C GLN A 95 12.57 -6.66 1.38
N THR A 96 13.85 -6.92 1.64
CA THR A 96 14.91 -5.89 1.72
C THR A 96 15.43 -5.46 0.34
N ASP A 97 15.09 -6.17 -0.72
CA ASP A 97 15.39 -5.74 -2.08
C ASP A 97 14.38 -4.67 -2.55
N ASN A 98 14.76 -3.96 -3.61
CA ASN A 98 13.84 -3.03 -4.26
C ASN A 98 12.75 -3.81 -4.99
N ASN A 99 11.51 -3.66 -4.53
CA ASN A 99 10.35 -4.34 -5.10
C ASN A 99 9.34 -3.33 -5.64
N LYS A 100 8.60 -3.74 -6.66
CA LYS A 100 7.51 -2.98 -7.25
C LYS A 100 6.19 -3.72 -7.12
N PHE A 101 5.18 -3.03 -6.60
CA PHE A 101 3.85 -3.58 -6.36
C PHE A 101 2.78 -2.73 -7.00
N ALA A 102 1.73 -3.34 -7.53
CA ALA A 102 0.53 -2.65 -7.95
C ALA A 102 -0.71 -3.42 -7.49
N LEU A 103 -1.55 -2.77 -6.71
CA LEU A 103 -2.87 -3.26 -6.33
C LEU A 103 -3.91 -2.51 -7.16
N SER A 104 -4.56 -3.21 -8.08
CA SER A 104 -5.62 -2.69 -8.92
C SER A 104 -6.98 -3.16 -8.41
N TRP A 105 -7.95 -2.26 -8.37
CA TRP A 105 -9.34 -2.60 -8.05
C TRP A 105 -10.29 -1.88 -8.99
N GLY A 106 -11.41 -2.52 -9.30
CA GLY A 106 -12.46 -1.97 -10.17
C GLY A 106 -13.37 -3.06 -10.69
N SER A 107 -14.58 -2.71 -11.06
CA SER A 107 -15.59 -3.63 -11.64
C SER A 107 -15.80 -4.92 -10.82
N GLY A 108 -15.72 -4.82 -9.48
CA GLY A 108 -15.91 -5.96 -8.58
C GLY A 108 -14.72 -6.93 -8.52
N THR A 109 -13.55 -6.52 -8.99
CA THR A 109 -12.34 -7.36 -9.01
C THR A 109 -11.17 -6.63 -8.38
N MET A 110 -10.35 -7.35 -7.62
CA MET A 110 -9.05 -6.93 -7.14
C MET A 110 -7.95 -7.79 -7.78
N LYS A 111 -6.88 -7.16 -8.25
CA LYS A 111 -5.72 -7.84 -8.82
C LYS A 111 -4.45 -7.28 -8.20
N PHE A 112 -3.48 -8.15 -7.95
CA PHE A 112 -2.20 -7.76 -7.37
C PHE A 112 -1.02 -8.22 -8.23
N TYR A 113 -0.06 -7.33 -8.43
CA TYR A 113 1.11 -7.52 -9.26
C TYR A 113 2.35 -7.24 -8.43
N VAL A 114 3.36 -8.11 -8.54
CA VAL A 114 4.64 -8.00 -7.86
C VAL A 114 5.75 -8.27 -8.86
N ASN A 115 6.67 -7.34 -9.03
CA ASN A 115 7.87 -7.50 -9.85
C ASN A 115 7.56 -8.05 -11.28
N GLY A 116 6.55 -7.49 -11.94
CA GLY A 116 6.13 -7.87 -13.28
C GLY A 116 5.24 -9.11 -13.36
N VAL A 117 4.84 -9.71 -12.25
CA VAL A 117 4.01 -10.92 -12.22
C VAL A 117 2.68 -10.63 -11.52
N GLN A 118 1.58 -11.03 -12.15
CA GLN A 118 0.28 -11.04 -11.48
C GLN A 118 0.22 -12.21 -10.49
N THR A 119 0.05 -11.89 -9.21
CA THR A 119 0.09 -12.88 -8.12
C THR A 119 -1.27 -13.19 -7.53
N LEU A 120 -2.26 -12.32 -7.77
CA LEU A 120 -3.60 -12.44 -7.20
C LEU A 120 -4.67 -11.91 -8.14
N THR A 121 -5.83 -12.57 -8.14
CA THR A 121 -7.09 -12.07 -8.70
C THR A 121 -8.24 -12.56 -7.83
N GLU A 122 -9.07 -11.64 -7.33
CA GLU A 122 -10.19 -11.95 -6.45
C GLU A 122 -11.43 -11.14 -6.81
N SER A 123 -12.60 -11.72 -6.58
CA SER A 123 -13.88 -10.99 -6.64
C SER A 123 -14.11 -10.27 -5.32
N VAL A 124 -14.36 -8.98 -5.38
CA VAL A 124 -14.40 -8.12 -4.19
C VAL A 124 -15.57 -7.12 -4.25
N THR A 125 -15.94 -6.61 -3.08
CA THR A 125 -16.72 -5.38 -2.97
C THR A 125 -15.76 -4.21 -2.78
N SER A 126 -15.82 -3.22 -3.65
CA SER A 126 -14.94 -2.05 -3.57
C SER A 126 -15.21 -1.26 -2.28
N PRO A 127 -14.16 -0.80 -1.58
CA PRO A 127 -14.32 0.09 -0.44
C PRO A 127 -14.84 1.46 -0.88
N VAL A 128 -15.39 2.21 0.06
CA VAL A 128 -15.92 3.55 -0.18
C VAL A 128 -15.16 4.60 0.63
N GLY A 129 -15.14 5.85 0.16
CA GLY A 129 -14.57 6.96 0.91
C GLY A 129 -13.05 6.97 1.00
N LEU A 130 -12.34 6.33 0.07
CA LEU A 130 -10.88 6.34 0.02
C LEU A 130 -10.37 7.73 -0.36
N ASP A 131 -9.90 8.50 0.62
CA ASP A 131 -9.45 9.89 0.44
C ASP A 131 -8.14 10.23 1.16
N ILE A 132 -7.61 9.29 1.96
CA ILE A 132 -6.41 9.50 2.78
C ILE A 132 -5.32 8.48 2.38
N LEU A 133 -4.20 8.97 1.86
CA LEU A 133 -2.99 8.17 1.64
C LEU A 133 -2.13 8.20 2.93
N ARG A 134 -1.76 7.03 3.43
CA ARG A 134 -0.93 6.89 4.63
C ARG A 134 0.23 5.93 4.43
N PHE A 135 1.36 6.24 5.07
CA PHE A 135 2.49 5.33 5.25
C PHE A 135 2.27 4.45 6.50
N SER A 136 1.10 3.81 6.55
CA SER A 136 0.64 2.94 7.64
C SER A 136 -0.59 2.16 7.17
N ALA A 137 -1.16 1.31 8.01
CA ALA A 137 -2.53 0.81 7.83
C ALA A 137 -3.56 1.94 8.01
N GLY A 138 -4.81 1.68 7.68
CA GLY A 138 -5.88 2.68 7.66
C GLY A 138 -6.09 3.45 8.97
N ASP A 139 -5.75 2.85 10.11
CA ASP A 139 -5.85 3.42 11.46
C ASP A 139 -4.53 4.00 12.01
N SER A 140 -3.50 4.14 11.18
CA SER A 140 -2.14 4.55 11.55
C SER A 140 -1.32 3.49 12.31
N SER A 141 -1.79 2.24 12.40
CA SER A 141 -0.98 1.08 12.80
C SER A 141 -0.05 0.61 11.67
N LEU A 142 0.80 -0.38 11.92
CA LEU A 142 1.68 -1.02 10.93
C LEU A 142 2.44 0.00 10.07
N ARG A 143 3.09 0.96 10.72
CA ARG A 143 3.75 2.10 10.09
C ARG A 143 4.85 1.66 9.15
N PHE A 144 4.85 2.18 7.93
CA PHE A 144 5.91 1.94 6.96
C PHE A 144 7.18 2.69 7.37
N ASN A 145 8.27 1.99 7.50
CA ASN A 145 9.60 2.51 7.85
C ASN A 145 10.71 1.95 6.94
N GLY A 146 10.37 1.63 5.71
CA GLY A 146 11.30 1.22 4.66
C GLY A 146 11.81 2.38 3.80
N GLU A 147 12.57 2.05 2.79
CA GLU A 147 12.91 2.99 1.72
C GLU A 147 11.77 3.00 0.71
N THR A 148 11.23 4.17 0.43
CA THR A 148 10.20 4.37 -0.61
C THR A 148 10.80 5.20 -1.73
N LYS A 149 10.85 4.64 -2.94
CA LYS A 149 11.27 5.35 -4.14
C LYS A 149 10.11 6.04 -4.83
N GLN A 150 8.96 5.36 -4.87
CA GLN A 150 7.79 5.89 -5.56
C GLN A 150 6.48 5.37 -4.95
N VAL A 151 5.49 6.24 -4.83
CA VAL A 151 4.08 5.91 -4.57
C VAL A 151 3.24 6.65 -5.58
N ILE A 152 2.36 5.94 -6.28
CA ILE A 152 1.44 6.53 -7.25
C ILE A 152 0.04 5.98 -7.00
N VAL A 153 -0.96 6.85 -7.09
CA VAL A 153 -2.37 6.46 -7.12
C VAL A 153 -2.93 6.82 -8.48
N PHE A 154 -3.43 5.84 -9.21
CA PHE A 154 -4.15 6.05 -10.47
C PHE A 154 -5.65 6.07 -10.17
N PRO A 155 -6.41 7.04 -10.69
CA PRO A 155 -7.85 7.14 -10.43
C PRO A 155 -8.70 6.14 -11.23
N THR A 156 -8.09 5.40 -12.15
CA THR A 156 -8.74 4.38 -12.98
C THR A 156 -7.97 3.08 -12.90
N ALA A 157 -8.68 1.96 -13.02
CA ALA A 157 -8.02 0.66 -13.15
C ALA A 157 -7.19 0.62 -14.43
N LEU A 158 -5.95 0.15 -14.33
CA LEU A 158 -5.07 -0.11 -15.45
C LEU A 158 -5.32 -1.53 -15.98
N THR A 159 -4.97 -1.76 -17.25
CA THR A 159 -4.98 -3.10 -17.84
C THR A 159 -3.91 -3.99 -17.20
N ASP A 160 -4.05 -5.31 -17.33
CA ASP A 160 -3.06 -6.26 -16.80
C ASP A 160 -1.67 -6.02 -17.40
N SER A 161 -1.59 -5.72 -18.70
CA SER A 161 -0.32 -5.42 -19.37
C SER A 161 0.34 -4.13 -18.86
N GLU A 162 -0.44 -3.10 -18.54
CA GLU A 162 0.07 -1.86 -17.95
C GLU A 162 0.55 -2.08 -16.52
N CYS A 163 -0.18 -2.84 -15.70
CA CYS A 163 0.24 -3.18 -14.34
C CYS A 163 1.52 -4.04 -14.34
N ILE A 164 1.63 -5.00 -15.25
CA ILE A 164 2.84 -5.82 -15.43
C ILE A 164 4.02 -4.92 -15.84
N ALA A 165 3.84 -4.07 -16.84
CA ALA A 165 4.90 -3.16 -17.29
C ALA A 165 5.32 -2.18 -16.18
N LEU A 166 4.36 -1.63 -15.42
CA LEU A 166 4.61 -0.72 -14.30
C LEU A 166 5.44 -1.38 -13.19
N THR A 167 5.19 -2.66 -12.92
CA THR A 167 5.87 -3.41 -11.85
C THR A 167 7.10 -4.18 -12.29
N THR A 168 7.47 -4.19 -13.57
CA THR A 168 8.71 -4.84 -14.04
C THR A 168 9.94 -4.14 -13.45
N ILE A 169 10.89 -4.95 -12.91
CA ILE A 169 12.16 -4.49 -12.34
C ILE A 169 13.23 -4.46 -13.44
#